data_f02eb75606f7edd1dc601bb1569e2426
#
_entry.id   f02eb75606f7edd1dc601bb1569e2426
#
_cell.length_a   1.000
_cell.length_b   1.000
_cell.length_c   1.000
_cell.angle_alpha   90.00
_cell.angle_beta   90.00
_cell.angle_gamma   90.00
#
_symmetry.space_group_name_H-M   'P 1'
#
loop_
_entity.id
_entity.type
_entity.pdbx_description
1 polymer ?
#
loop_
_entity_poly.entity_id
_entity_poly.type
_entity_poly.pdbx_seq_one_letter_code
_entity_poly.pdbx_strand_id
1 'polypeptide(L)'
;MPFFRTFNHTSIDETWGEPMNMHPEEVVHLEHDGKVLLVDQEGNGPQLPIQGRQDETTILRLPTVVEIERLGIEWKVIRETRLVFGTLVYRVLKGYPNIEWPKHWAWKDEMIADNSVHPVAREAIYRSIHRLVSKVMICNDAGQVLLGKVERGHFRGFWTLPGGYMDHDEHPSIGCVRETLEETGLSIVLEQNEPLITQKIFTDEGISFVSFTYRSIWNGDITTLELQTEEISDVKWFTPDEARNVAVSYFDKEALRTL
;
A
#
# COMPACT_ATOMS: atom_id res chain seq x y z
N MET A 1 13.87 14.07 -1.04
CA MET A 1 12.74 14.71 -0.35
C MET A 1 11.47 14.01 -0.84
N PRO A 2 10.79 13.21 -0.04
CA PRO A 2 9.57 12.53 -0.47
C PRO A 2 8.38 13.47 -0.31
N PHE A 3 7.59 13.63 -1.36
CA PHE A 3 6.29 14.30 -1.31
C PHE A 3 5.26 13.34 -0.70
N PHE A 4 5.11 13.39 0.61
CA PHE A 4 3.95 12.80 1.27
C PHE A 4 2.86 13.86 1.39
N ARG A 5 1.76 13.70 0.67
CA ARG A 5 0.51 14.41 0.98
C ARG A 5 -0.14 13.71 2.16
N THR A 6 -0.03 14.31 3.32
CA THR A 6 -0.82 13.99 4.51
C THR A 6 -2.27 14.38 4.25
N PHE A 7 -3.17 13.42 4.26
CA PHE A 7 -4.60 13.70 4.41
C PHE A 7 -4.91 13.81 5.90
N ASN A 8 -4.99 15.05 6.40
CA ASN A 8 -5.56 15.35 7.70
C ASN A 8 -7.07 15.16 7.65
N HIS A 9 -7.59 14.20 8.42
CA HIS A 9 -8.97 14.20 8.85
C HIS A 9 -9.13 15.22 9.98
N THR A 10 -9.22 16.49 9.63
CA THR A 10 -9.92 17.47 10.46
C THR A 10 -11.36 17.50 10.00
N SER A 11 -12.28 17.29 10.92
CA SER A 11 -13.70 17.61 10.76
C SER A 11 -13.82 19.04 10.24
N ILE A 12 -14.08 19.18 8.95
CA ILE A 12 -14.52 20.43 8.36
C ILE A 12 -16.03 20.30 8.17
N ASP A 13 -16.71 21.01 9.06
CA ASP A 13 -18.12 21.32 8.92
C ASP A 13 -18.34 22.05 7.58
N GLU A 14 -19.25 21.48 6.80
CA GLU A 14 -20.23 22.07 5.90
C GLU A 14 -19.84 23.16 4.89
N THR A 15 -20.19 22.86 3.71
CA THR A 15 -20.62 23.57 2.50
C THR A 15 -19.72 23.37 1.29
N TRP A 16 -19.48 22.14 0.96
CA TRP A 16 -19.20 21.80 -0.43
C TRP A 16 -20.51 21.28 -1.02
N GLY A 17 -21.06 22.06 -1.95
CA GLY A 17 -22.26 21.68 -2.68
C GLY A 17 -22.11 20.24 -3.17
N GLU A 18 -23.21 19.48 -3.09
CA GLU A 18 -23.26 18.10 -3.59
C GLU A 18 -22.59 18.07 -4.97
N PRO A 19 -21.64 17.15 -5.21
CA PRO A 19 -21.06 17.03 -6.54
C PRO A 19 -22.22 16.78 -7.50
N MET A 20 -22.34 17.64 -8.53
CA MET A 20 -23.27 17.42 -9.62
C MET A 20 -23.23 15.95 -9.99
N ASN A 21 -24.39 15.35 -10.09
CA ASN A 21 -24.72 13.96 -10.34
C ASN A 21 -24.03 13.45 -11.64
N MET A 22 -22.70 13.35 -11.59
CA MET A 22 -21.92 12.69 -12.62
C MET A 22 -21.83 11.23 -12.21
N HIS A 23 -22.51 10.38 -12.96
CA HIS A 23 -22.26 8.94 -12.86
C HIS A 23 -20.74 8.73 -13.02
N PRO A 24 -20.09 8.05 -12.09
CA PRO A 24 -18.65 7.80 -12.18
C PRO A 24 -18.36 7.10 -13.51
N GLU A 25 -17.34 7.56 -14.21
CA GLU A 25 -16.89 6.90 -15.43
C GLU A 25 -16.36 5.51 -15.06
N GLU A 26 -16.89 4.46 -15.72
CA GLU A 26 -16.52 3.09 -15.44
C GLU A 26 -15.44 2.62 -16.40
N VAL A 27 -14.32 2.15 -15.84
CA VAL A 27 -13.20 1.59 -16.60
C VAL A 27 -12.76 0.25 -16.00
N VAL A 28 -12.12 -0.58 -16.80
CA VAL A 28 -11.70 -1.92 -16.39
C VAL A 28 -10.19 -2.03 -16.37
N HIS A 29 -9.64 -2.34 -15.22
CA HIS A 29 -8.24 -2.72 -15.04
C HIS A 29 -8.14 -4.24 -15.22
N LEU A 30 -7.94 -4.68 -16.46
CA LEU A 30 -7.80 -6.08 -16.80
C LEU A 30 -6.32 -6.45 -16.79
N GLU A 31 -5.95 -7.32 -15.87
CA GLU A 31 -4.55 -7.69 -15.61
C GLU A 31 -4.34 -9.21 -15.73
N HIS A 32 -3.24 -9.60 -16.36
CA HIS A 32 -2.75 -10.97 -16.43
C HIS A 32 -1.23 -10.97 -16.18
N ASP A 33 -0.81 -11.48 -15.01
CA ASP A 33 0.59 -11.65 -14.61
C ASP A 33 1.48 -10.43 -14.87
N GLY A 34 1.02 -9.28 -14.40
CA GLY A 34 1.75 -8.01 -14.52
C GLY A 34 1.57 -7.26 -15.84
N LYS A 35 0.84 -7.85 -16.80
CA LYS A 35 0.46 -7.18 -18.03
C LYS A 35 -0.97 -6.64 -17.95
N VAL A 36 -1.19 -5.46 -18.50
CA VAL A 36 -2.46 -4.75 -18.46
C VAL A 36 -2.94 -4.42 -19.89
N LEU A 37 -4.25 -4.57 -20.10
CA LEU A 37 -4.87 -4.17 -21.34
C LEU A 37 -5.02 -2.65 -21.40
N LEU A 38 -4.40 -2.03 -22.39
CA LEU A 38 -4.65 -0.65 -22.79
C LEU A 38 -5.33 -0.58 -24.13
N VAL A 39 -6.14 0.44 -24.31
CA VAL A 39 -6.78 0.81 -25.60
C VAL A 39 -6.43 2.24 -25.93
N ASP A 40 -6.56 2.62 -27.23
CA ASP A 40 -6.49 4.00 -27.68
C ASP A 40 -7.74 4.79 -27.30
N GLN A 41 -7.82 6.05 -27.73
CA GLN A 41 -8.93 6.93 -27.45
C GLN A 41 -10.26 6.42 -28.05
N GLU A 42 -10.22 5.76 -29.20
CA GLU A 42 -11.37 5.14 -29.89
C GLU A 42 -11.74 3.76 -29.30
N GLY A 43 -10.96 3.25 -28.36
CA GLY A 43 -11.16 1.94 -27.72
C GLY A 43 -10.63 0.78 -28.53
N ASN A 44 -9.72 1.01 -29.47
CA ASN A 44 -9.06 -0.08 -30.18
C ASN A 44 -7.85 -0.56 -29.39
N GLY A 45 -7.65 -1.87 -29.34
CA GLY A 45 -6.55 -2.47 -28.57
C GLY A 45 -6.29 -3.93 -28.93
N PRO A 46 -5.26 -4.51 -28.31
CA PRO A 46 -4.39 -3.93 -27.29
C PRO A 46 -3.42 -2.86 -27.83
N GLN A 47 -3.10 -1.85 -27.01
CA GLN A 47 -2.11 -0.84 -27.30
C GLN A 47 -0.90 -0.99 -26.38
N LEU A 48 0.28 -0.59 -26.86
CA LEU A 48 1.52 -0.65 -26.11
C LEU A 48 2.07 0.76 -25.80
N PRO A 49 2.54 1.00 -24.58
CA PRO A 49 3.27 2.20 -24.24
C PRO A 49 4.62 2.27 -24.99
N ILE A 50 5.12 3.47 -25.15
CA ILE A 50 6.47 3.73 -25.66
C ILE A 50 7.23 4.50 -24.61
N GLN A 51 8.26 3.89 -24.04
CA GLN A 51 9.09 4.49 -23.00
C GLN A 51 9.70 5.82 -23.49
N GLY A 52 9.51 6.86 -22.68
CA GLY A 52 10.05 8.18 -22.96
C GLY A 52 9.30 8.97 -24.02
N ARG A 53 8.08 8.55 -24.42
CA ARG A 53 7.23 9.31 -25.32
C ARG A 53 6.89 10.67 -24.71
N GLN A 54 7.06 11.72 -25.50
CA GLN A 54 6.71 13.10 -25.14
C GLN A 54 5.47 13.61 -25.86
N ASP A 55 4.96 12.83 -26.83
CA ASP A 55 3.77 13.17 -27.59
C ASP A 55 2.50 13.03 -26.72
N GLU A 56 1.72 14.10 -26.66
CA GLU A 56 0.46 14.14 -25.91
C GLU A 56 -0.77 13.95 -26.83
N THR A 57 -0.56 13.71 -28.12
CA THR A 57 -1.66 13.55 -29.09
C THR A 57 -2.29 12.15 -29.03
N THR A 58 -1.54 11.16 -28.59
CA THR A 58 -2.02 9.79 -28.44
C THR A 58 -2.38 9.54 -26.97
N ILE A 59 -3.61 9.13 -26.69
CA ILE A 59 -4.04 8.78 -25.33
C ILE A 59 -4.25 7.28 -25.25
N LEU A 60 -3.49 6.62 -24.40
CA LEU A 60 -3.67 5.23 -24.03
C LEU A 60 -4.38 5.14 -22.69
N ARG A 61 -5.47 4.37 -22.59
CA ARG A 61 -6.32 4.33 -21.41
C ARG A 61 -6.78 2.91 -21.07
N LEU A 62 -7.34 2.74 -19.89
CA LEU A 62 -8.08 1.54 -19.53
C LEU A 62 -9.35 1.43 -20.40
N PRO A 63 -9.70 0.22 -20.85
CA PRO A 63 -10.92 -0.01 -21.60
C PRO A 63 -12.17 0.11 -20.71
N THR A 64 -13.31 0.34 -21.33
CA THR A 64 -14.64 0.15 -20.74
C THR A 64 -15.10 -1.31 -20.87
N VAL A 65 -16.17 -1.68 -20.17
CA VAL A 65 -16.77 -3.02 -20.27
C VAL A 65 -17.17 -3.34 -21.71
N VAL A 66 -17.81 -2.39 -22.39
CA VAL A 66 -18.27 -2.55 -23.80
C VAL A 66 -17.10 -2.77 -24.75
N GLU A 67 -15.98 -2.10 -24.53
CA GLU A 67 -14.78 -2.28 -25.36
C GLU A 67 -14.13 -3.65 -25.17
N ILE A 68 -14.13 -4.17 -23.93
CA ILE A 68 -13.64 -5.54 -23.66
C ILE A 68 -14.53 -6.59 -24.33
N GLU A 69 -15.86 -6.40 -24.30
CA GLU A 69 -16.81 -7.26 -25.00
C GLU A 69 -16.56 -7.23 -26.51
N ARG A 70 -16.33 -6.03 -27.08
CA ARG A 70 -15.98 -5.87 -28.51
C ARG A 70 -14.69 -6.55 -28.87
N LEU A 71 -13.72 -6.58 -27.97
CA LEU A 71 -12.45 -7.29 -28.13
C LEU A 71 -12.59 -8.83 -27.97
N GLY A 72 -13.76 -9.32 -27.60
CA GLY A 72 -14.04 -10.74 -27.43
C GLY A 72 -13.32 -11.38 -26.23
N ILE A 73 -12.97 -10.59 -25.21
CA ILE A 73 -12.24 -11.07 -24.04
C ILE A 73 -13.23 -11.46 -22.93
N GLU A 74 -13.26 -12.74 -22.61
CA GLU A 74 -13.96 -13.22 -21.42
C GLU A 74 -13.17 -12.89 -20.17
N TRP A 75 -13.85 -12.38 -19.15
CA TRP A 75 -13.22 -11.99 -17.88
C TRP A 75 -14.20 -12.04 -16.73
N LYS A 76 -13.68 -11.98 -15.51
CA LYS A 76 -14.48 -11.88 -14.29
C LYS A 76 -13.97 -10.73 -13.41
N VAL A 77 -14.90 -10.03 -12.77
CA VAL A 77 -14.57 -9.02 -11.77
C VAL A 77 -14.01 -9.70 -10.52
N ILE A 78 -12.85 -9.24 -10.08
CA ILE A 78 -12.21 -9.65 -8.83
C ILE A 78 -12.55 -8.65 -7.73
N ARG A 79 -12.50 -7.36 -8.08
CA ARG A 79 -12.69 -6.26 -7.14
C ARG A 79 -13.16 -5.01 -7.88
N GLU A 80 -13.95 -4.23 -7.17
CA GLU A 80 -14.29 -2.86 -7.55
C GLU A 80 -13.55 -1.90 -6.64
N THR A 81 -13.01 -0.80 -7.23
CA THR A 81 -12.38 0.28 -6.49
C THR A 81 -12.87 1.62 -7.01
N ARG A 82 -12.93 2.60 -6.13
CA ARG A 82 -13.25 3.98 -6.49
C ARG A 82 -11.97 4.80 -6.54
N LEU A 83 -11.73 5.48 -7.65
CA LEU A 83 -10.56 6.31 -7.86
C LEU A 83 -11.00 7.75 -8.03
N VAL A 84 -10.52 8.63 -7.15
CA VAL A 84 -10.78 10.07 -7.24
C VAL A 84 -9.51 10.76 -7.74
N PHE A 85 -9.64 11.47 -8.85
CA PHE A 85 -8.55 12.20 -9.49
C PHE A 85 -8.97 13.65 -9.77
N GLY A 86 -8.61 14.57 -8.86
CA GLY A 86 -9.14 15.94 -8.87
C GLY A 86 -10.64 15.96 -8.67
N THR A 87 -11.37 16.49 -9.63
CA THR A 87 -12.85 16.50 -9.65
C THR A 87 -13.47 15.27 -10.32
N LEU A 88 -12.65 14.43 -10.94
CA LEU A 88 -13.09 13.24 -11.66
C LEU A 88 -13.20 12.05 -10.71
N VAL A 89 -14.26 11.29 -10.86
CA VAL A 89 -14.50 10.05 -10.11
C VAL A 89 -14.63 8.90 -11.08
N TYR A 90 -13.78 7.91 -10.91
CA TYR A 90 -13.80 6.69 -11.71
C TYR A 90 -14.19 5.49 -10.83
N ARG A 91 -15.00 4.62 -11.42
CA ARG A 91 -15.26 3.28 -10.92
C ARG A 91 -14.34 2.33 -11.69
N VAL A 92 -13.32 1.79 -11.01
CA VAL A 92 -12.36 0.88 -11.62
C VAL A 92 -12.72 -0.55 -11.27
N LEU A 93 -13.16 -1.32 -12.26
CA LEU A 93 -13.39 -2.76 -12.12
C LEU A 93 -12.06 -3.49 -12.34
N LYS A 94 -11.48 -4.05 -11.30
CA LYS A 94 -10.31 -4.93 -11.45
C LYS A 94 -10.76 -6.33 -11.82
N GLY A 95 -10.22 -6.86 -12.89
CA GLY A 95 -10.57 -8.18 -13.41
C GLY A 95 -9.39 -9.02 -13.84
N TYR A 96 -9.64 -10.32 -13.96
CA TYR A 96 -8.72 -11.29 -14.54
C TYR A 96 -9.36 -11.89 -15.79
N PRO A 97 -8.66 -11.85 -16.93
CA PRO A 97 -9.18 -12.38 -18.20
C PRO A 97 -9.01 -13.89 -18.27
N ASN A 98 -9.93 -14.55 -19.00
CA ASN A 98 -9.81 -15.96 -19.36
C ASN A 98 -9.20 -16.09 -20.74
N ILE A 99 -7.89 -15.82 -20.84
CA ILE A 99 -7.13 -15.87 -22.10
C ILE A 99 -5.79 -16.57 -21.88
N GLU A 100 -5.15 -16.99 -22.97
CA GLU A 100 -3.73 -17.36 -22.95
C GLU A 100 -2.85 -16.14 -22.68
N TRP A 101 -1.53 -16.38 -22.51
CA TRP A 101 -0.56 -15.34 -22.25
C TRP A 101 -0.66 -14.15 -23.23
N PRO A 102 -0.95 -12.92 -22.75
CA PRO A 102 -1.20 -11.77 -23.62
C PRO A 102 0.11 -11.12 -24.10
N LYS A 103 0.67 -11.59 -25.19
CA LYS A 103 1.95 -11.11 -25.73
C LYS A 103 1.98 -9.60 -26.00
N HIS A 104 0.85 -9.03 -26.40
CA HIS A 104 0.74 -7.62 -26.82
C HIS A 104 0.06 -6.71 -25.79
N TRP A 105 0.00 -7.14 -24.51
CA TRP A 105 -0.43 -6.26 -23.44
C TRP A 105 0.76 -5.56 -22.79
N ALA A 106 0.50 -4.36 -22.26
CA ALA A 106 1.51 -3.50 -21.65
C ALA A 106 2.01 -4.06 -20.32
N TRP A 107 3.30 -4.04 -20.07
CA TRP A 107 3.84 -4.22 -18.75
C TRP A 107 3.51 -3.00 -17.87
N LYS A 108 3.20 -3.21 -16.59
CA LYS A 108 2.90 -2.15 -15.64
C LYS A 108 3.99 -1.07 -15.59
N ASP A 109 5.25 -1.49 -15.60
CA ASP A 109 6.40 -0.58 -15.51
C ASP A 109 6.52 0.32 -16.75
N GLU A 110 6.18 -0.19 -17.93
CA GLU A 110 6.19 0.56 -19.19
C GLU A 110 5.11 1.67 -19.18
N MET A 111 3.96 1.42 -18.55
CA MET A 111 2.85 2.37 -18.50
C MET A 111 3.21 3.65 -17.75
N ILE A 112 4.08 3.57 -16.75
CA ILE A 112 4.49 4.72 -15.94
C ILE A 112 5.42 5.64 -16.74
N ALA A 113 6.18 5.07 -17.66
CA ALA A 113 7.23 5.76 -18.42
C ALA A 113 6.73 6.41 -19.74
N ASP A 114 5.45 6.32 -20.06
CA ASP A 114 4.82 6.90 -21.25
C ASP A 114 3.82 7.99 -20.87
N ASN A 115 4.07 9.23 -21.28
CA ASN A 115 3.17 10.37 -21.01
C ASN A 115 1.81 10.27 -21.72
N SER A 116 1.70 9.47 -22.77
CA SER A 116 0.43 9.20 -23.45
C SER A 116 -0.50 8.28 -22.67
N VAL A 117 -0.01 7.61 -21.61
CA VAL A 117 -0.89 6.80 -20.76
C VAL A 117 -1.70 7.72 -19.85
N HIS A 118 -3.02 7.61 -19.96
CA HIS A 118 -3.95 8.43 -19.21
C HIS A 118 -3.67 8.39 -17.70
N PRO A 119 -3.72 9.52 -16.97
CA PRO A 119 -3.40 9.59 -15.55
C PRO A 119 -4.17 8.59 -14.68
N VAL A 120 -5.44 8.33 -14.98
CA VAL A 120 -6.25 7.32 -14.27
C VAL A 120 -5.69 5.91 -14.43
N ALA A 121 -5.19 5.53 -15.62
CA ALA A 121 -4.55 4.24 -15.83
C ALA A 121 -3.25 4.12 -15.03
N ARG A 122 -2.41 5.14 -15.04
CA ARG A 122 -1.18 5.18 -14.22
C ARG A 122 -1.48 5.11 -12.72
N GLU A 123 -2.49 5.84 -12.25
CA GLU A 123 -2.91 5.80 -10.85
C GLU A 123 -3.47 4.42 -10.45
N ALA A 124 -4.27 3.78 -11.31
CA ALA A 124 -4.76 2.43 -11.07
C ALA A 124 -3.62 1.41 -10.96
N ILE A 125 -2.56 1.55 -11.76
CA ILE A 125 -1.35 0.73 -11.66
C ILE A 125 -0.63 1.01 -10.35
N TYR A 126 -0.38 2.27 -10.01
CA TYR A 126 0.29 2.64 -8.75
C TYR A 126 -0.43 2.08 -7.52
N ARG A 127 -1.76 2.07 -7.53
CA ARG A 127 -2.57 1.48 -6.44
C ARG A 127 -2.57 -0.04 -6.45
N SER A 128 -2.21 -0.68 -7.55
CA SER A 128 -2.08 -2.14 -7.64
C SER A 128 -0.70 -2.67 -7.19
N ILE A 129 0.23 -1.78 -6.81
CA ILE A 129 1.54 -2.14 -6.26
C ILE A 129 1.42 -2.28 -4.74
N HIS A 130 2.07 -3.31 -4.18
CA HIS A 130 2.13 -3.50 -2.73
C HIS A 130 3.01 -2.43 -2.06
N ARG A 131 2.56 -1.94 -0.91
CA ARG A 131 3.38 -1.19 0.03
C ARG A 131 3.96 -2.19 1.01
N LEU A 132 5.27 -2.18 1.13
CA LEU A 132 5.99 -3.11 1.99
C LEU A 132 6.36 -2.41 3.29
N VAL A 133 6.06 -3.06 4.40
CA VAL A 133 6.45 -2.61 5.74
C VAL A 133 7.16 -3.73 6.46
N SER A 134 8.17 -3.38 7.25
CA SER A 134 8.91 -4.32 8.09
C SER A 134 8.82 -3.91 9.54
N LYS A 135 8.52 -4.87 10.42
CA LYS A 135 8.26 -4.65 11.84
C LYS A 135 8.95 -5.70 12.69
N VAL A 136 9.13 -5.40 13.96
CA VAL A 136 9.67 -6.36 14.91
C VAL A 136 8.82 -6.43 16.17
N MET A 137 8.56 -7.64 16.62
CA MET A 137 7.98 -7.94 17.92
C MET A 137 9.12 -8.23 18.90
N ILE A 138 9.45 -7.22 19.72
CA ILE A 138 10.51 -7.30 20.73
C ILE A 138 9.89 -7.79 22.02
N CYS A 139 10.32 -8.95 22.49
CA CYS A 139 9.86 -9.54 23.74
C CYS A 139 10.95 -9.51 24.81
N ASN A 140 10.55 -9.55 26.09
CA ASN A 140 11.47 -9.79 27.21
C ASN A 140 11.23 -11.17 27.86
N ASP A 141 12.09 -11.57 28.77
CA ASP A 141 11.99 -12.87 29.47
C ASP A 141 10.76 -12.97 30.39
N ALA A 142 10.11 -11.84 30.71
CA ALA A 142 8.84 -11.83 31.42
C ALA A 142 7.62 -12.05 30.49
N GLY A 143 7.85 -12.30 29.20
CA GLY A 143 6.81 -12.51 28.19
C GLY A 143 6.06 -11.25 27.81
N GLN A 144 6.59 -10.06 28.10
CA GLN A 144 6.02 -8.79 27.68
C GLN A 144 6.57 -8.38 26.30
N VAL A 145 5.81 -7.57 25.58
CA VAL A 145 6.17 -7.02 24.27
C VAL A 145 6.34 -5.51 24.32
N LEU A 146 7.37 -5.00 23.66
CA LEU A 146 7.64 -3.57 23.57
C LEU A 146 6.78 -2.94 22.47
N LEU A 147 6.02 -1.90 22.80
CA LEU A 147 5.33 -1.06 21.85
C LEU A 147 5.82 0.38 21.95
N GLY A 148 5.85 1.08 20.79
CA GLY A 148 6.09 2.49 20.67
C GLY A 148 4.79 3.28 20.48
N LYS A 149 4.69 4.45 21.12
CA LYS A 149 3.57 5.38 20.91
C LYS A 149 3.88 6.32 19.77
N VAL A 150 3.13 6.22 18.69
CA VAL A 150 3.36 6.97 17.44
C VAL A 150 3.02 8.45 17.62
N GLU A 151 3.92 9.35 17.21
CA GLU A 151 3.72 10.80 17.27
C GLU A 151 3.30 11.43 15.95
N ARG A 152 3.59 10.80 14.81
CA ARG A 152 3.19 11.30 13.48
C ARG A 152 2.55 10.23 12.59
N GLY A 153 1.86 10.67 11.53
CA GLY A 153 1.28 9.79 10.52
C GLY A 153 -0.08 9.20 10.92
N HIS A 154 -0.43 8.10 10.26
CA HIS A 154 -1.79 7.53 10.35
C HIS A 154 -2.15 6.99 11.74
N PHE A 155 -1.17 6.50 12.48
CA PHE A 155 -1.37 5.91 13.81
C PHE A 155 -0.99 6.86 14.96
N ARG A 156 -0.95 8.16 14.72
CA ARG A 156 -0.62 9.15 15.75
C ARG A 156 -1.44 8.96 17.03
N GLY A 157 -0.74 8.89 18.17
CA GLY A 157 -1.32 8.70 19.51
C GLY A 157 -1.62 7.25 19.87
N PHE A 158 -1.44 6.30 18.95
CA PHE A 158 -1.65 4.89 19.20
C PHE A 158 -0.34 4.13 19.41
N TRP A 159 -0.45 2.94 20.00
CA TRP A 159 0.66 2.03 20.25
C TRP A 159 0.82 1.05 19.09
N THR A 160 2.05 0.90 18.61
CA THR A 160 2.40 0.00 17.50
C THR A 160 3.68 -0.78 17.80
N LEU A 161 3.88 -1.90 17.13
CA LEU A 161 5.19 -2.55 17.05
C LEU A 161 6.17 -1.62 16.35
N PRO A 162 7.46 -1.55 16.79
CA PRO A 162 8.51 -0.83 16.08
C PRO A 162 8.63 -1.28 14.63
N GLY A 163 8.90 -0.34 13.71
CA GLY A 163 9.06 -0.61 12.29
C GLY A 163 8.26 0.32 11.38
N GLY A 164 8.63 0.33 10.12
CA GLY A 164 8.10 1.27 9.13
C GLY A 164 8.11 0.75 7.70
N TYR A 165 8.13 1.68 6.77
CA TYR A 165 8.25 1.37 5.34
C TYR A 165 9.64 0.85 5.01
N MET A 166 9.67 -0.16 4.15
CA MET A 166 10.93 -0.64 3.58
C MET A 166 11.43 0.33 2.52
N ASP A 167 12.75 0.51 2.47
CA ASP A 167 13.43 1.09 1.32
C ASP A 167 13.41 0.12 0.13
N HIS A 168 13.50 0.66 -1.09
CA HIS A 168 13.33 -0.16 -2.30
C HIS A 168 14.45 -1.18 -2.54
N ASP A 169 15.61 -0.99 -1.91
CA ASP A 169 16.82 -1.80 -2.10
C ASP A 169 17.25 -2.56 -0.83
N GLU A 170 16.39 -2.64 0.19
CA GLU A 170 16.70 -3.37 1.42
C GLU A 170 15.90 -4.67 1.59
N HIS A 171 16.52 -5.65 2.24
CA HIS A 171 15.80 -6.86 2.64
C HIS A 171 14.92 -6.57 3.88
N PRO A 172 13.74 -7.21 4.02
CA PRO A 172 12.84 -6.94 5.15
C PRO A 172 13.47 -7.07 6.55
N SER A 173 14.39 -8.02 6.73
CA SER A 173 15.12 -8.17 8.01
C SER A 173 16.05 -6.99 8.30
N ILE A 174 16.61 -6.35 7.26
CA ILE A 174 17.44 -5.16 7.40
C ILE A 174 16.56 -3.96 7.75
N GLY A 175 15.43 -3.80 7.03
CA GLY A 175 14.50 -2.71 7.26
C GLY A 175 13.97 -2.67 8.68
N CYS A 176 13.56 -3.80 9.27
CA CYS A 176 13.06 -3.78 10.63
C CYS A 176 14.15 -3.45 11.68
N VAL A 177 15.41 -3.86 11.44
CA VAL A 177 16.54 -3.50 12.32
C VAL A 177 16.85 -2.01 12.21
N ARG A 178 16.89 -1.47 10.99
CA ARG A 178 17.09 -0.03 10.72
C ARG A 178 16.01 0.81 11.39
N GLU A 179 14.74 0.54 11.11
CA GLU A 179 13.60 1.28 11.66
C GLU A 179 13.60 1.24 13.20
N THR A 180 13.88 0.07 13.80
CA THR A 180 13.97 -0.04 15.26
C THR A 180 15.08 0.83 15.84
N LEU A 181 16.24 0.84 15.17
CA LEU A 181 17.37 1.69 15.59
C LEU A 181 17.04 3.17 15.43
N GLU A 182 16.41 3.58 14.33
CA GLU A 182 16.02 4.96 14.07
C GLU A 182 14.95 5.46 15.05
N GLU A 183 13.91 4.65 15.30
CA GLU A 183 12.81 5.03 16.19
C GLU A 183 13.18 5.04 17.68
N THR A 184 14.06 4.12 18.11
CA THR A 184 14.26 3.83 19.55
C THR A 184 15.73 3.86 20.01
N GLY A 185 16.69 4.01 19.11
CA GLY A 185 18.11 3.87 19.42
C GLY A 185 18.53 2.43 19.72
N LEU A 186 17.60 1.44 19.63
CA LEU A 186 17.87 0.06 19.99
C LEU A 186 18.42 -0.75 18.82
N SER A 187 19.63 -1.27 18.98
CA SER A 187 20.18 -2.28 18.09
C SER A 187 19.71 -3.68 18.50
N ILE A 188 18.99 -4.35 17.60
CA ILE A 188 18.40 -5.68 17.85
C ILE A 188 19.08 -6.78 17.04
N VAL A 189 18.96 -8.00 17.52
CA VAL A 189 19.29 -9.24 16.81
C VAL A 189 18.01 -10.03 16.63
N LEU A 190 17.71 -10.42 15.40
CA LEU A 190 16.52 -11.21 15.10
C LEU A 190 16.70 -12.66 15.56
N GLU A 191 15.68 -13.24 16.18
CA GLU A 191 15.72 -14.65 16.64
C GLU A 191 15.74 -15.64 15.47
N GLN A 192 15.10 -15.28 14.36
CA GLN A 192 15.00 -16.11 13.16
C GLN A 192 14.90 -15.25 11.90
N ASN A 193 15.32 -15.83 10.78
CA ASN A 193 15.30 -15.14 9.48
C ASN A 193 13.93 -15.15 8.81
N GLU A 194 12.98 -15.95 9.30
CA GLU A 194 11.66 -16.10 8.71
C GLU A 194 10.66 -15.19 9.42
N PRO A 195 10.09 -14.19 8.73
CA PRO A 195 9.07 -13.31 9.30
C PRO A 195 7.69 -13.95 9.25
N LEU A 196 6.79 -13.48 10.11
CA LEU A 196 5.36 -13.60 9.87
C LEU A 196 5.00 -12.65 8.72
N ILE A 197 4.48 -13.19 7.62
CA ILE A 197 4.03 -12.40 6.47
C ILE A 197 2.52 -12.22 6.55
N THR A 198 2.07 -10.97 6.54
CA THR A 198 0.65 -10.62 6.58
C THR A 198 0.32 -9.66 5.44
N GLN A 199 -0.80 -9.89 4.76
CA GLN A 199 -1.29 -8.98 3.72
C GLN A 199 -2.66 -8.44 4.08
N LYS A 200 -2.88 -7.17 3.82
CA LYS A 200 -4.18 -6.52 3.94
C LYS A 200 -4.39 -5.49 2.85
N ILE A 201 -5.59 -5.47 2.30
CA ILE A 201 -6.03 -4.42 1.38
C ILE A 201 -6.93 -3.47 2.17
N PHE A 202 -6.58 -2.19 2.15
CA PHE A 202 -7.27 -1.13 2.87
C PHE A 202 -7.97 -0.19 1.91
N THR A 203 -8.97 0.51 2.44
CA THR A 203 -9.76 1.55 1.77
C THR A 203 -10.53 1.06 0.55
N ASP A 204 -11.48 1.84 0.09
CA ASP A 204 -12.22 1.60 -1.15
C ASP A 204 -11.33 1.70 -2.39
N GLU A 205 -10.19 2.38 -2.26
CA GLU A 205 -9.19 2.55 -3.30
C GLU A 205 -8.34 1.30 -3.54
N GLY A 206 -8.39 0.33 -2.62
CA GLY A 206 -7.73 -0.97 -2.80
C GLY A 206 -6.23 -0.97 -2.55
N ILE A 207 -5.74 -0.09 -1.66
CA ILE A 207 -4.31 -0.02 -1.32
C ILE A 207 -3.89 -1.28 -0.58
N SER A 208 -2.94 -2.01 -1.17
CA SER A 208 -2.42 -3.26 -0.60
C SER A 208 -1.13 -3.02 0.18
N PHE A 209 -1.08 -3.60 1.37
CA PHE A 209 0.12 -3.65 2.20
C PHE A 209 0.52 -5.10 2.47
N VAL A 210 1.83 -5.34 2.49
CA VAL A 210 2.44 -6.58 2.97
C VAL A 210 3.38 -6.22 4.10
N SER A 211 3.18 -6.85 5.25
CA SER A 211 4.01 -6.68 6.44
C SER A 211 4.84 -7.93 6.69
N PHE A 212 6.13 -7.71 6.95
CA PHE A 212 7.10 -8.70 7.40
C PHE A 212 7.38 -8.43 8.87
N THR A 213 6.86 -9.28 9.78
CA THR A 213 7.05 -9.10 11.21
C THR A 213 8.01 -10.14 11.76
N TYR A 214 9.16 -9.69 12.24
CA TYR A 214 10.19 -10.51 12.86
C TYR A 214 10.03 -10.58 14.37
N ARG A 215 10.87 -11.40 15.03
CA ARG A 215 10.97 -11.50 16.48
C ARG A 215 12.38 -11.18 16.94
N SER A 216 12.46 -10.56 18.12
CA SER A 216 13.69 -10.30 18.83
C SER A 216 13.46 -10.40 20.34
N ILE A 217 14.47 -10.79 21.08
CA ILE A 217 14.47 -10.75 22.54
C ILE A 217 15.39 -9.63 23.00
N TRP A 218 14.89 -8.83 23.94
CA TRP A 218 15.64 -7.77 24.57
C TRP A 218 15.19 -7.59 26.03
N ASN A 219 16.15 -7.60 26.96
CA ASN A 219 15.91 -7.51 28.41
C ASN A 219 16.51 -6.25 29.03
N GLY A 220 16.84 -5.24 28.22
CA GLY A 220 17.41 -4.01 28.71
C GLY A 220 16.38 -3.08 29.36
N ASP A 221 16.89 -2.01 29.93
CA ASP A 221 16.08 -0.97 30.56
C ASP A 221 15.56 0.01 29.49
N ILE A 222 14.23 0.10 29.35
CA ILE A 222 13.58 1.00 28.37
C ILE A 222 13.91 2.48 28.60
N THR A 223 14.31 2.86 29.82
CA THR A 223 14.71 4.25 30.12
C THR A 223 16.02 4.65 29.48
N THR A 224 16.79 3.69 28.98
CA THR A 224 18.05 3.92 28.27
C THR A 224 17.88 4.11 26.78
N LEU A 225 16.66 3.96 26.25
CA LEU A 225 16.39 4.11 24.82
C LEU A 225 16.42 5.59 24.39
N GLU A 226 16.97 5.82 23.21
CA GLU A 226 17.06 7.15 22.59
C GLU A 226 15.96 7.30 21.54
N LEU A 227 14.77 7.74 21.98
CA LEU A 227 13.61 7.84 21.09
C LEU A 227 13.76 8.96 20.08
N GLN A 228 13.43 8.67 18.81
CA GLN A 228 13.16 9.69 17.81
C GLN A 228 11.80 10.33 18.08
N THR A 229 11.79 11.38 18.91
CA THR A 229 10.57 11.96 19.50
C THR A 229 9.61 12.57 18.48
N GLU A 230 10.06 12.84 17.24
CA GLU A 230 9.19 13.26 16.14
C GLU A 230 8.36 12.08 15.57
N GLU A 231 8.77 10.84 15.83
CA GLU A 231 8.12 9.62 15.36
C GLU A 231 7.48 8.82 16.48
N ILE A 232 8.23 8.59 17.57
CA ILE A 232 7.81 7.81 18.74
C ILE A 232 7.96 8.65 20.01
N SER A 233 6.84 8.98 20.64
CA SER A 233 6.81 9.83 21.83
C SER A 233 7.03 9.08 23.13
N ASP A 234 6.81 7.76 23.16
CA ASP A 234 6.91 6.93 24.36
C ASP A 234 7.11 5.46 23.97
N VAL A 235 7.74 4.68 24.84
CA VAL A 235 7.85 3.21 24.71
C VAL A 235 7.47 2.54 26.01
N LYS A 236 6.81 1.39 25.93
CA LYS A 236 6.34 0.67 27.12
C LYS A 236 6.28 -0.83 26.89
N TRP A 237 6.57 -1.58 27.93
CA TRP A 237 6.30 -3.01 28.01
C TRP A 237 4.83 -3.28 28.30
N PHE A 238 4.24 -4.18 27.52
CA PHE A 238 2.86 -4.63 27.67
C PHE A 238 2.81 -6.15 27.81
N THR A 239 1.92 -6.67 28.61
CA THR A 239 1.56 -8.09 28.49
C THR A 239 0.92 -8.35 27.12
N PRO A 240 0.93 -9.59 26.61
CA PRO A 240 0.31 -9.91 25.32
C PRO A 240 -1.16 -9.46 25.21
N ASP A 241 -1.94 -9.62 26.30
CA ASP A 241 -3.34 -9.21 26.32
C ASP A 241 -3.51 -7.68 26.27
N GLU A 242 -2.73 -6.95 27.03
CA GLU A 242 -2.72 -5.49 26.97
C GLU A 242 -2.30 -4.99 25.59
N ALA A 243 -1.23 -5.57 25.02
CA ALA A 243 -0.73 -5.22 23.70
C ALA A 243 -1.81 -5.42 22.60
N ARG A 244 -2.53 -6.55 22.63
CA ARG A 244 -3.65 -6.82 21.73
C ARG A 244 -4.78 -5.81 21.84
N ASN A 245 -5.02 -5.29 23.06
CA ASN A 245 -6.07 -4.32 23.32
C ASN A 245 -5.70 -2.91 22.86
N VAL A 246 -4.44 -2.49 23.02
CA VAL A 246 -3.99 -1.13 22.69
C VAL A 246 -3.52 -0.97 21.26
N ALA A 247 -3.04 -2.04 20.62
CA ALA A 247 -2.64 -2.02 19.22
C ALA A 247 -3.85 -1.80 18.30
N VAL A 248 -3.70 -0.90 17.32
CA VAL A 248 -4.75 -0.59 16.34
C VAL A 248 -4.44 -1.12 14.96
N SER A 249 -3.16 -1.25 14.62
CA SER A 249 -2.70 -1.78 13.34
C SER A 249 -3.16 -3.23 13.15
N TYR A 250 -3.71 -3.52 11.98
CA TYR A 250 -4.08 -4.89 11.62
C TYR A 250 -2.89 -5.85 11.72
N PHE A 251 -1.73 -5.41 11.23
CA PHE A 251 -0.51 -6.24 11.20
C PHE A 251 0.02 -6.55 12.60
N ASP A 252 -0.02 -5.54 13.48
CA ASP A 252 0.41 -5.71 14.88
C ASP A 252 -0.52 -6.68 15.60
N LYS A 253 -1.83 -6.56 15.38
CA LYS A 253 -2.80 -7.52 15.95
C LYS A 253 -2.58 -8.95 15.47
N GLU A 254 -2.30 -9.15 14.18
CA GLU A 254 -2.00 -10.49 13.66
C GLU A 254 -0.69 -11.04 14.26
N ALA A 255 0.34 -10.22 14.39
CA ALA A 255 1.59 -10.63 15.03
C ALA A 255 1.40 -10.97 16.51
N LEU A 256 0.71 -10.13 17.25
CA LEU A 256 0.44 -10.32 18.69
C LEU A 256 -0.45 -11.54 19.00
N ARG A 257 -1.19 -12.06 18.03
CA ARG A 257 -1.94 -13.34 18.19
C ARG A 257 -1.04 -14.56 18.26
N THR A 258 0.22 -14.43 17.86
CA THR A 258 1.20 -15.54 17.90
C THR A 258 1.92 -15.64 19.25
N LEU A 259 1.66 -14.72 20.18
CA LEU A 259 2.03 -14.76 21.59
C LEU A 259 0.89 -15.38 22.42
#